data_0014f74219a51d3b2439f6da3c08a025
#
_entry.id   0014f74219a51d3b2439f6da3c08a025
#
_cell.length_a   1.000
_cell.length_b   1.000
_cell.length_c   1.000
_cell.angle_alpha   90.00
_cell.angle_beta   90.00
_cell.angle_gamma   90.00
#
_symmetry.space_group_name_H-M   'P 1'
#
loop_
_entity.id
_entity.type
_entity.pdbx_description
1 polymer ?
#
loop_
_entity_poly.entity_id
_entity_poly.type
_entity_poly.pdbx_seq_one_letter_code
_entity_poly.pdbx_strand_id
1 'polypeptide(L)'
;MTLARFVQKNTFRNLRRSILTVLSIGFSLLLLTLMMAIWRNFYLSKGSEESALRLVTRHKVSLTFSMPSFYREKIRALPGVAVVVPQNWFGGVYKDDKSGNFFAQFGTDPDEFFKVYKDWQIPEDQVIAWQRDRAGAVVDSKKAEEFGWKLGQKIIVTGTIFPTNLELTIRGIFKAPRPTQALYYNQKYVEEAVPYMKGQQGFYTILADSPEAVQKIGPAIDEMFRNSPQPTRTETEAAFQLGFLAMLGNVKAFILSICGAVVFAILLVSANTMAMSIRERTREVAVLKTLGFTRGTVLSLFIGEAVMLALVGGIAGSLVAFLLGKGAAQAGGFAGALQVKPSTMLVAWVVAALVGFISAIIPSYNASRLKIVEGLRHIG
;
A
#
# COMPACT_ATOMS: atom_id res chain seq x y z
N MET A 1 -6.93 47.01 -0.61
CA MET A 1 -7.42 45.62 -0.55
C MET A 1 -6.35 44.75 -1.18
N THR A 2 -5.82 43.71 -0.49
CA THR A 2 -4.78 42.85 -1.07
C THR A 2 -5.40 41.91 -2.13
N LEU A 3 -4.63 41.58 -3.16
CA LEU A 3 -5.05 40.67 -4.26
C LEU A 3 -5.61 39.34 -3.70
N ALA A 4 -4.98 38.82 -2.66
CA ALA A 4 -5.41 37.57 -2.00
C ALA A 4 -6.83 37.69 -1.39
N ARG A 5 -7.13 38.79 -0.72
CA ARG A 5 -8.46 39.04 -0.12
C ARG A 5 -9.55 39.22 -1.18
N PHE A 6 -9.17 39.77 -2.34
CA PHE A 6 -10.07 39.91 -3.49
C PHE A 6 -10.37 38.54 -4.11
N VAL A 7 -9.35 37.70 -4.30
CA VAL A 7 -9.52 36.31 -4.78
C VAL A 7 -10.44 35.53 -3.86
N GLN A 8 -10.19 35.57 -2.53
CA GLN A 8 -11.00 34.86 -1.54
C GLN A 8 -12.48 35.27 -1.59
N LYS A 9 -12.77 36.56 -1.67
CA LYS A 9 -14.15 37.06 -1.73
C LYS A 9 -14.83 36.68 -3.05
N ASN A 10 -14.11 36.64 -4.14
CA ASN A 10 -14.63 36.24 -5.45
C ASN A 10 -14.87 34.73 -5.56
N THR A 11 -13.98 33.91 -5.02
CA THR A 11 -14.09 32.44 -5.06
C THR A 11 -15.42 31.96 -4.48
N PHE A 12 -15.90 32.58 -3.40
CA PHE A 12 -17.12 32.16 -2.70
C PHE A 12 -18.36 33.01 -3.01
N ARG A 13 -18.31 33.86 -4.04
CA ARG A 13 -19.44 34.75 -4.40
C ARG A 13 -20.66 33.95 -4.93
N ASN A 14 -20.43 32.92 -5.73
CA ASN A 14 -21.46 31.96 -6.14
C ASN A 14 -21.30 30.66 -5.37
N LEU A 15 -21.91 30.62 -4.18
CA LEU A 15 -21.70 29.55 -3.21
C LEU A 15 -22.07 28.16 -3.77
N ARG A 16 -23.18 28.06 -4.54
CA ARG A 16 -23.62 26.79 -5.12
C ARG A 16 -22.58 26.20 -6.08
N ARG A 17 -22.07 27.01 -7.00
CA ARG A 17 -21.03 26.56 -7.94
C ARG A 17 -19.73 26.21 -7.22
N SER A 18 -19.27 27.08 -6.30
CA SER A 18 -18.04 26.83 -5.56
C SER A 18 -18.11 25.55 -4.73
N ILE A 19 -19.23 25.28 -4.06
CA ILE A 19 -19.44 24.03 -3.31
C ILE A 19 -19.40 22.83 -4.26
N LEU A 20 -20.15 22.85 -5.36
CA LEU A 20 -20.15 21.74 -6.32
C LEU A 20 -18.76 21.47 -6.91
N THR A 21 -18.00 22.54 -7.22
CA THR A 21 -16.62 22.40 -7.71
C THR A 21 -15.70 21.83 -6.66
N VAL A 22 -15.76 22.33 -5.42
CA VAL A 22 -14.98 21.82 -4.28
C VAL A 22 -15.30 20.37 -3.99
N LEU A 23 -16.59 19.99 -4.02
CA LEU A 23 -17.02 18.59 -3.81
C LEU A 23 -16.51 17.68 -4.93
N SER A 24 -16.63 18.11 -6.19
CA SER A 24 -16.12 17.32 -7.34
C SER A 24 -14.62 17.12 -7.29
N ILE A 25 -13.85 18.19 -7.06
CA ILE A 25 -12.40 18.13 -6.91
C ILE A 25 -12.04 17.32 -5.65
N GLY A 26 -12.74 17.55 -4.53
CA GLY A 26 -12.52 16.85 -3.28
C GLY A 26 -12.71 15.34 -3.39
N PHE A 27 -13.80 14.90 -4.03
CA PHE A 27 -14.03 13.47 -4.25
C PHE A 27 -12.98 12.83 -5.15
N SER A 28 -12.58 13.52 -6.22
CA SER A 28 -11.53 13.02 -7.11
C SER A 28 -10.17 12.95 -6.40
N LEU A 29 -9.82 13.97 -5.60
CA LEU A 29 -8.58 13.98 -4.82
C LEU A 29 -8.62 13.01 -3.63
N LEU A 30 -9.80 12.68 -3.09
CA LEU A 30 -9.98 11.58 -2.16
C LEU A 30 -9.57 10.26 -2.82
N LEU A 31 -10.12 9.96 -3.99
CA LEU A 31 -9.76 8.74 -4.74
C LEU A 31 -8.25 8.71 -5.07
N LEU A 32 -7.71 9.81 -5.55
CA LEU A 32 -6.27 9.91 -5.85
C LEU A 32 -5.43 9.65 -4.59
N THR A 33 -5.80 10.24 -3.45
CA THR A 33 -5.09 10.06 -2.18
C THR A 33 -5.12 8.61 -1.70
N LEU A 34 -6.26 7.92 -1.83
CA LEU A 34 -6.37 6.50 -1.51
C LEU A 34 -5.53 5.64 -2.46
N MET A 35 -5.55 5.90 -3.77
CA MET A 35 -4.71 5.19 -4.74
C MET A 35 -3.21 5.41 -4.47
N MET A 36 -2.82 6.63 -4.12
CA MET A 36 -1.44 6.93 -3.71
C MET A 36 -1.07 6.24 -2.40
N ALA A 37 -2.00 6.08 -1.45
CA ALA A 37 -1.76 5.34 -0.21
C ALA A 37 -1.51 3.85 -0.50
N ILE A 38 -2.32 3.24 -1.35
CA ILE A 38 -2.12 1.86 -1.81
C ILE A 38 -0.75 1.72 -2.49
N TRP A 39 -0.46 2.59 -3.47
CA TRP A 39 0.83 2.60 -4.16
C TRP A 39 2.00 2.67 -3.18
N ARG A 40 1.95 3.61 -2.24
CA ARG A 40 3.01 3.80 -1.24
C ARG A 40 3.18 2.58 -0.34
N ASN A 41 2.09 1.99 0.10
CA ASN A 41 2.13 0.81 0.97
C ASN A 41 2.78 -0.38 0.27
N PHE A 42 2.45 -0.62 -1.00
CA PHE A 42 2.98 -1.77 -1.72
C PHE A 42 4.39 -1.53 -2.28
N TYR A 43 4.67 -0.34 -2.81
CA TYR A 43 5.91 -0.11 -3.58
C TYR A 43 6.94 0.80 -2.92
N LEU A 44 6.54 1.69 -2.00
CA LEU A 44 7.46 2.66 -1.40
C LEU A 44 7.68 2.44 0.11
N SER A 45 6.96 1.51 0.73
CA SER A 45 7.17 1.22 2.14
C SER A 45 8.47 0.43 2.29
N LYS A 46 9.52 1.07 2.79
CA LYS A 46 10.76 0.39 3.17
C LYS A 46 10.47 -0.55 4.34
N GLY A 47 11.01 -1.79 4.30
CA GLY A 47 11.07 -2.68 5.44
C GLY A 47 11.95 -2.13 6.57
N SER A 48 12.06 -2.86 7.65
CA SER A 48 13.09 -2.63 8.65
C SER A 48 14.48 -2.86 8.04
N GLU A 49 15.53 -2.33 8.66
CA GLU A 49 16.92 -2.60 8.23
C GLU A 49 17.20 -4.11 8.26
N GLU A 50 16.69 -4.80 9.27
CA GLU A 50 16.80 -6.26 9.38
C GLU A 50 16.07 -6.98 8.23
N SER A 51 14.93 -6.46 7.76
CA SER A 51 14.22 -7.06 6.63
C SER A 51 15.00 -6.96 5.32
N ALA A 52 15.93 -5.99 5.21
CA ALA A 52 16.80 -5.85 4.05
C ALA A 52 17.88 -6.96 3.99
N LEU A 53 18.16 -7.61 5.13
CA LEU A 53 19.09 -8.74 5.21
C LEU A 53 18.41 -10.08 4.96
N ARG A 54 17.10 -10.11 4.75
CA ARG A 54 16.36 -11.37 4.54
C ARG A 54 16.22 -11.68 3.06
N LEU A 55 16.48 -12.94 2.74
CA LEU A 55 16.30 -13.55 1.42
C LEU A 55 15.25 -14.66 1.53
N VAL A 56 14.56 -14.89 0.43
CA VAL A 56 13.64 -16.01 0.29
C VAL A 56 14.09 -16.87 -0.89
N THR A 57 14.35 -18.15 -0.61
CA THR A 57 14.65 -19.16 -1.62
C THR A 57 13.45 -20.06 -1.81
N ARG A 58 12.95 -20.11 -3.03
CA ARG A 58 11.79 -20.93 -3.43
C ARG A 58 12.11 -21.74 -4.67
N HIS A 59 11.22 -22.66 -5.01
CA HIS A 59 11.32 -23.36 -6.30
C HIS A 59 11.22 -22.36 -7.46
N LYS A 60 12.09 -22.50 -8.47
CA LYS A 60 12.23 -21.55 -9.58
C LYS A 60 10.93 -21.33 -10.36
N VAL A 61 10.16 -22.41 -10.57
CA VAL A 61 8.96 -22.37 -11.42
C VAL A 61 7.74 -21.89 -10.67
N SER A 62 7.45 -22.44 -9.49
CA SER A 62 6.24 -22.11 -8.73
C SER A 62 6.44 -22.33 -7.23
N LEU A 63 5.68 -21.60 -6.42
CA LEU A 63 5.59 -21.79 -4.96
C LEU A 63 4.85 -23.07 -4.56
N THR A 64 4.13 -23.70 -5.48
CA THR A 64 3.43 -24.97 -5.23
C THR A 64 4.36 -26.18 -5.28
N PHE A 65 5.54 -26.03 -5.87
CA PHE A 65 6.57 -27.07 -5.86
C PHE A 65 7.40 -27.00 -4.60
N SER A 66 7.50 -28.12 -3.91
CA SER A 66 8.34 -28.23 -2.71
C SER A 66 9.80 -28.51 -3.06
N MET A 67 10.66 -28.20 -2.13
CA MET A 67 12.10 -28.47 -2.18
C MET A 67 12.49 -29.44 -1.09
N PRO A 68 13.53 -30.29 -1.29
CA PRO A 68 14.01 -31.21 -0.26
C PRO A 68 14.56 -30.49 0.98
N SER A 69 14.28 -31.03 2.17
CA SER A 69 14.76 -30.44 3.44
C SER A 69 16.28 -30.37 3.56
N PHE A 70 17.03 -31.23 2.87
CA PHE A 70 18.49 -31.20 2.88
C PHE A 70 19.10 -29.94 2.21
N TYR A 71 18.30 -29.18 1.44
CA TYR A 71 18.73 -27.90 0.90
C TYR A 71 19.07 -26.90 2.01
N ARG A 72 18.36 -26.98 3.14
CA ARG A 72 18.64 -26.14 4.33
C ARG A 72 20.12 -26.19 4.74
N GLU A 73 20.67 -27.41 4.90
CA GLU A 73 22.05 -27.58 5.36
C GLU A 73 23.08 -27.11 4.33
N LYS A 74 22.80 -27.33 3.05
CA LYS A 74 23.65 -26.81 1.97
C LYS A 74 23.66 -25.28 1.91
N ILE A 75 22.47 -24.66 2.07
CA ILE A 75 22.35 -23.20 2.11
C ILE A 75 23.04 -22.63 3.35
N ARG A 76 22.87 -23.27 4.53
CA ARG A 76 23.49 -22.87 5.79
C ARG A 76 25.02 -22.89 5.73
N ALA A 77 25.61 -23.77 4.94
CA ALA A 77 27.05 -23.89 4.76
C ALA A 77 27.67 -22.77 3.91
N LEU A 78 26.88 -21.94 3.25
CA LEU A 78 27.39 -20.84 2.42
C LEU A 78 27.93 -19.69 3.29
N PRO A 79 29.07 -19.10 2.91
CA PRO A 79 29.60 -17.92 3.59
C PRO A 79 28.60 -16.75 3.53
N GLY A 80 28.40 -16.07 4.67
CA GLY A 80 27.49 -14.94 4.78
C GLY A 80 26.06 -15.33 5.19
N VAL A 81 25.75 -16.62 5.30
CA VAL A 81 24.45 -17.11 5.79
C VAL A 81 24.49 -17.24 7.31
N ALA A 82 23.68 -16.46 8.01
CA ALA A 82 23.58 -16.51 9.47
C ALA A 82 22.57 -17.56 9.94
N VAL A 83 21.36 -17.57 9.37
CA VAL A 83 20.26 -18.48 9.76
C VAL A 83 19.45 -18.89 8.53
N VAL A 84 18.95 -20.13 8.53
CA VAL A 84 18.04 -20.63 7.46
C VAL A 84 16.84 -21.29 8.10
N VAL A 85 15.64 -20.79 7.82
CA VAL A 85 14.38 -21.29 8.36
C VAL A 85 13.49 -21.78 7.25
N PRO A 86 12.99 -23.04 7.33
CA PRO A 86 12.01 -23.56 6.39
C PRO A 86 10.63 -22.97 6.66
N GLN A 87 9.85 -22.81 5.61
CA GLN A 87 8.43 -22.41 5.71
C GLN A 87 7.58 -23.22 4.74
N ASN A 88 6.44 -23.69 5.23
CA ASN A 88 5.46 -24.44 4.46
C ASN A 88 4.08 -23.80 4.61
N TRP A 89 3.48 -23.45 3.50
CA TRP A 89 2.11 -22.98 3.50
C TRP A 89 1.15 -24.14 3.76
N PHE A 90 0.16 -23.92 4.63
CA PHE A 90 -0.90 -24.90 4.91
C PHE A 90 -2.16 -24.67 4.06
N GLY A 91 -2.58 -23.40 3.89
CA GLY A 91 -3.74 -23.07 3.07
C GLY A 91 -5.06 -23.57 3.65
N GLY A 92 -5.27 -23.40 4.95
CA GLY A 92 -6.51 -23.77 5.62
C GLY A 92 -7.44 -22.56 5.83
N VAL A 93 -8.65 -22.85 6.30
CA VAL A 93 -9.65 -21.84 6.70
C VAL A 93 -10.01 -21.98 8.17
N TYR A 94 -10.33 -20.83 8.79
CA TYR A 94 -10.79 -20.81 10.16
C TYR A 94 -12.31 -20.59 10.20
N LYS A 95 -13.05 -21.47 10.86
CA LYS A 95 -14.52 -21.52 10.97
C LYS A 95 -15.24 -21.86 9.66
N ASP A 96 -15.33 -20.90 8.71
CA ASP A 96 -16.09 -21.03 7.46
C ASP A 96 -15.33 -20.41 6.27
N ASP A 97 -15.83 -20.63 5.06
CA ASP A 97 -15.19 -20.24 3.81
C ASP A 97 -15.33 -18.74 3.46
N LYS A 98 -15.74 -17.88 4.40
CA LYS A 98 -15.78 -16.45 4.16
C LYS A 98 -14.37 -15.90 3.93
N SER A 99 -14.25 -14.96 3.02
CA SER A 99 -12.95 -14.41 2.62
C SER A 99 -12.11 -13.84 3.77
N GLY A 100 -12.73 -13.36 4.84
CA GLY A 100 -12.05 -12.90 6.06
C GLY A 100 -11.44 -14.04 6.90
N ASN A 101 -11.93 -15.27 6.76
CA ASN A 101 -11.47 -16.44 7.51
C ASN A 101 -10.32 -17.20 6.82
N PHE A 102 -9.97 -16.79 5.59
CA PHE A 102 -8.79 -17.26 4.90
C PHE A 102 -7.62 -16.29 5.18
N PHE A 103 -6.54 -16.79 5.73
CA PHE A 103 -5.33 -16.03 6.04
C PHE A 103 -4.09 -16.92 5.89
N ALA A 104 -2.91 -16.32 5.92
CA ALA A 104 -1.66 -17.06 5.75
C ALA A 104 -1.33 -17.89 6.99
N GLN A 105 -1.13 -19.20 6.80
CA GLN A 105 -0.65 -20.13 7.83
C GLN A 105 0.61 -20.82 7.32
N PHE A 106 1.68 -20.74 8.12
CA PHE A 106 2.97 -21.33 7.78
C PHE A 106 3.47 -22.25 8.86
N GLY A 107 3.78 -23.50 8.47
CA GLY A 107 4.59 -24.38 9.26
C GLY A 107 6.05 -23.95 9.20
N THR A 108 6.73 -23.89 10.33
CA THR A 108 8.12 -23.44 10.43
C THR A 108 8.86 -24.13 11.56
N ASP A 109 10.15 -23.82 11.71
CA ASP A 109 11.01 -24.29 12.81
C ASP A 109 10.97 -23.24 13.94
N PRO A 110 10.28 -23.53 15.08
CA PRO A 110 10.16 -22.60 16.20
C PRO A 110 11.49 -22.20 16.84
N ASP A 111 12.51 -23.05 16.78
CA ASP A 111 13.80 -22.83 17.44
C ASP A 111 14.65 -21.76 16.74
N GLU A 112 14.41 -21.57 15.45
CA GLU A 112 15.18 -20.65 14.64
C GLU A 112 14.37 -19.48 14.06
N PHE A 113 13.07 -19.55 14.10
CA PHE A 113 12.18 -18.57 13.43
C PHE A 113 12.46 -17.13 13.87
N PHE A 114 12.44 -16.87 15.18
CA PHE A 114 12.68 -15.51 15.69
C PHE A 114 14.15 -15.06 15.64
N LYS A 115 15.08 -15.97 15.31
CA LYS A 115 16.46 -15.58 14.99
C LYS A 115 16.55 -14.90 13.62
N VAL A 116 15.63 -15.23 12.68
CA VAL A 116 15.51 -14.55 11.40
C VAL A 116 14.67 -13.27 11.51
N TYR A 117 13.61 -13.30 12.34
CA TYR A 117 12.67 -12.19 12.51
C TYR A 117 12.92 -11.46 13.84
N LYS A 118 14.16 -11.02 14.08
CA LYS A 118 14.56 -10.30 15.31
C LYS A 118 13.86 -8.96 15.51
N ASP A 119 13.42 -8.34 14.44
CA ASP A 119 12.66 -7.09 14.43
C ASP A 119 11.18 -7.25 14.82
N TRP A 120 10.73 -8.49 15.01
CA TRP A 120 9.37 -8.76 15.48
C TRP A 120 9.35 -8.82 17.02
N GLN A 121 8.43 -8.08 17.59
CA GLN A 121 8.29 -7.99 19.05
C GLN A 121 7.40 -9.11 19.56
N ILE A 122 7.94 -9.96 20.42
CA ILE A 122 7.22 -11.02 21.15
C ILE A 122 7.91 -11.21 22.51
N PRO A 123 7.15 -11.43 23.60
CA PRO A 123 7.72 -11.78 24.90
C PRO A 123 8.46 -13.12 24.85
N GLU A 124 9.60 -13.21 25.53
CA GLU A 124 10.49 -14.40 25.48
C GLU A 124 9.81 -15.65 26.06
N ASP A 125 9.01 -15.50 27.11
CA ASP A 125 8.21 -16.57 27.68
C ASP A 125 7.25 -17.21 26.68
N GLN A 126 6.68 -16.42 25.79
CA GLN A 126 5.81 -16.89 24.72
C GLN A 126 6.57 -17.65 23.64
N VAL A 127 7.80 -17.21 23.30
CA VAL A 127 8.68 -17.93 22.37
C VAL A 127 9.01 -19.30 22.95
N ILE A 128 9.43 -19.36 24.20
CA ILE A 128 9.75 -20.63 24.90
C ILE A 128 8.52 -21.54 24.98
N ALA A 129 7.34 -20.97 25.28
CA ALA A 129 6.10 -21.72 25.30
C ALA A 129 5.75 -22.34 23.95
N TRP A 130 5.98 -21.60 22.86
CA TRP A 130 5.78 -22.07 21.49
C TRP A 130 6.78 -23.16 21.10
N GLN A 131 8.05 -22.99 21.44
CA GLN A 131 9.09 -24.00 21.14
C GLN A 131 8.82 -25.35 21.82
N ARG A 132 8.27 -25.32 23.04
CA ARG A 132 7.96 -26.53 23.82
C ARG A 132 6.66 -27.22 23.41
N ASP A 133 5.75 -26.52 22.73
CA ASP A 133 4.44 -27.06 22.37
C ASP A 133 4.39 -27.42 20.89
N ARG A 134 4.26 -28.73 20.61
CA ARG A 134 4.16 -29.25 19.24
C ARG A 134 2.95 -28.71 18.47
N ALA A 135 1.82 -28.55 19.15
CA ALA A 135 0.59 -27.95 18.64
C ALA A 135 0.53 -26.43 18.89
N GLY A 136 1.64 -25.84 19.34
CA GLY A 136 1.72 -24.42 19.61
C GLY A 136 1.75 -23.60 18.31
N ALA A 137 1.12 -22.42 18.36
CA ALA A 137 1.15 -21.44 17.30
C ALA A 137 1.43 -20.05 17.83
N VAL A 138 2.07 -19.23 17.01
CA VAL A 138 2.21 -17.78 17.22
C VAL A 138 1.49 -17.03 16.12
N VAL A 139 0.84 -15.92 16.48
CA VAL A 139 -0.02 -15.16 15.56
C VAL A 139 0.30 -13.68 15.61
N ASP A 140 0.13 -13.00 14.46
CA ASP A 140 0.22 -11.55 14.38
C ASP A 140 -0.85 -10.90 15.24
N SER A 141 -0.47 -9.86 16.00
CA SER A 141 -1.36 -9.12 16.91
C SER A 141 -2.62 -8.60 16.21
N LYS A 142 -2.52 -8.16 14.95
CA LYS A 142 -3.68 -7.69 14.17
C LYS A 142 -4.65 -8.82 13.86
N LYS A 143 -4.15 -10.02 13.55
CA LYS A 143 -5.00 -11.19 13.31
C LYS A 143 -5.61 -11.71 14.60
N ALA A 144 -4.86 -11.66 15.72
CA ALA A 144 -5.38 -11.99 17.03
C ALA A 144 -6.52 -11.03 17.45
N GLU A 145 -6.36 -9.72 17.24
CA GLU A 145 -7.41 -8.72 17.48
C GLU A 145 -8.66 -8.98 16.63
N GLU A 146 -8.49 -9.27 15.33
CA GLU A 146 -9.59 -9.50 14.37
C GLU A 146 -10.47 -10.69 14.77
N PHE A 147 -9.86 -11.79 15.20
CA PHE A 147 -10.60 -12.99 15.62
C PHE A 147 -10.90 -13.06 17.11
N GLY A 148 -10.40 -12.11 17.91
CA GLY A 148 -10.53 -12.12 19.37
C GLY A 148 -9.73 -13.23 20.04
N TRP A 149 -8.62 -13.68 19.42
CA TRP A 149 -7.81 -14.76 19.98
C TRP A 149 -6.97 -14.32 21.18
N LYS A 150 -6.87 -15.21 22.14
CA LYS A 150 -6.12 -15.01 23.40
C LYS A 150 -5.05 -16.08 23.57
N LEU A 151 -4.03 -15.76 24.37
CA LEU A 151 -3.03 -16.74 24.77
C LEU A 151 -3.69 -17.95 25.46
N GLY A 152 -3.23 -19.16 25.13
CA GLY A 152 -3.77 -20.42 25.63
C GLY A 152 -5.05 -20.88 24.92
N GLN A 153 -5.65 -20.09 24.06
CA GLN A 153 -6.85 -20.47 23.32
C GLN A 153 -6.53 -21.54 22.28
N LYS A 154 -7.37 -22.57 22.22
CA LYS A 154 -7.34 -23.57 21.15
C LYS A 154 -8.15 -23.09 19.95
N ILE A 155 -7.61 -23.29 18.77
CA ILE A 155 -8.24 -22.98 17.48
C ILE A 155 -8.12 -24.18 16.56
N ILE A 156 -9.07 -24.33 15.65
CA ILE A 156 -9.04 -25.36 14.62
C ILE A 156 -8.97 -24.66 13.26
N VAL A 157 -7.95 -24.98 12.49
CA VAL A 157 -7.78 -24.54 11.10
C VAL A 157 -8.04 -25.74 10.21
N THR A 158 -9.12 -25.69 9.44
CA THR A 158 -9.51 -26.78 8.54
C THR A 158 -8.68 -26.72 7.27
N GLY A 159 -8.01 -27.82 6.95
CA GLY A 159 -7.20 -27.90 5.73
C GLY A 159 -8.05 -27.93 4.47
N THR A 160 -7.70 -27.09 3.50
CA THR A 160 -8.33 -27.08 2.16
C THR A 160 -7.43 -27.70 1.12
N ILE A 161 -6.11 -27.60 1.29
CA ILE A 161 -5.10 -28.20 0.41
C ILE A 161 -4.68 -29.56 0.96
N PHE A 162 -4.48 -29.64 2.27
CA PHE A 162 -4.09 -30.88 2.97
C PHE A 162 -5.31 -31.48 3.66
N PRO A 163 -5.52 -32.82 3.58
CA PRO A 163 -6.68 -33.49 4.15
C PRO A 163 -6.52 -33.70 5.67
N THR A 164 -6.21 -32.65 6.39
CA THR A 164 -6.03 -32.68 7.84
C THR A 164 -6.45 -31.34 8.47
N ASN A 165 -6.90 -31.39 9.71
CA ASN A 165 -7.19 -30.20 10.50
C ASN A 165 -6.05 -29.94 11.48
N LEU A 166 -5.68 -28.66 11.65
CA LEU A 166 -4.72 -28.26 12.67
C LEU A 166 -5.46 -27.82 13.91
N GLU A 167 -5.30 -28.58 14.98
CA GLU A 167 -5.74 -28.19 16.32
C GLU A 167 -4.58 -27.48 17.02
N LEU A 168 -4.59 -26.14 16.99
CA LEU A 168 -3.47 -25.32 17.46
C LEU A 168 -3.83 -24.61 18.76
N THR A 169 -2.83 -24.44 19.64
CA THR A 169 -2.94 -23.60 20.82
C THR A 169 -2.14 -22.33 20.62
N ILE A 170 -2.75 -21.16 20.80
CA ILE A 170 -2.06 -19.87 20.69
C ILE A 170 -1.09 -19.71 21.85
N ARG A 171 0.21 -19.86 21.60
CA ARG A 171 1.29 -19.73 22.57
C ARG A 171 1.97 -18.38 22.57
N GLY A 172 1.80 -17.60 21.49
CA GLY A 172 2.37 -16.28 21.40
C GLY A 172 1.60 -15.36 20.46
N ILE A 173 1.65 -14.08 20.78
CA ILE A 173 1.12 -12.99 19.95
C ILE A 173 2.27 -12.03 19.68
N PHE A 174 2.70 -11.95 18.42
CA PHE A 174 3.81 -11.10 18.01
C PHE A 174 3.31 -9.83 17.32
N LYS A 175 4.15 -8.80 17.33
CA LYS A 175 3.93 -7.56 16.59
C LYS A 175 5.06 -7.36 15.59
N ALA A 176 4.77 -7.53 14.32
CA ALA A 176 5.71 -7.25 13.25
C ALA A 176 5.72 -5.74 12.92
N PRO A 177 6.84 -5.18 12.40
CA PRO A 177 6.91 -3.79 11.91
C PRO A 177 5.86 -3.50 10.83
N ARG A 178 5.54 -4.51 10.04
CA ARG A 178 4.37 -4.54 9.14
C ARG A 178 3.49 -5.73 9.52
N PRO A 179 2.18 -5.51 9.73
CA PRO A 179 1.27 -6.61 10.01
C PRO A 179 1.35 -7.66 8.90
N THR A 180 1.69 -8.88 9.27
CA THR A 180 1.77 -10.02 8.33
C THR A 180 0.43 -10.70 8.19
N GLN A 181 -0.45 -10.53 9.19
CA GLN A 181 -1.73 -11.22 9.32
C GLN A 181 -1.61 -12.74 9.20
N ALA A 182 -0.45 -13.27 9.57
CA ALA A 182 -0.11 -14.67 9.46
C ALA A 182 -0.10 -15.36 10.82
N LEU A 183 -0.25 -16.66 10.77
CA LEU A 183 -0.07 -17.59 11.88
C LEU A 183 1.07 -18.53 11.55
N TYR A 184 1.96 -18.75 12.51
CA TYR A 184 3.07 -19.70 12.40
C TYR A 184 2.93 -20.80 13.42
N TYR A 185 3.12 -22.04 12.99
CA TYR A 185 3.02 -23.23 13.83
C TYR A 185 4.23 -24.13 13.62
N ASN A 186 4.42 -25.11 14.51
CA ASN A 186 5.53 -26.07 14.40
C ASN A 186 5.29 -27.01 13.18
N GLN A 187 6.16 -26.92 12.18
CA GLN A 187 6.06 -27.72 10.95
C GLN A 187 5.98 -29.23 11.20
N LYS A 188 6.71 -29.73 12.20
CA LYS A 188 6.71 -31.16 12.54
C LYS A 188 5.31 -31.70 12.86
N TYR A 189 4.39 -30.83 13.31
CA TYR A 189 3.00 -31.23 13.56
C TYR A 189 2.29 -31.69 12.28
N VAL A 190 2.47 -30.98 11.18
CA VAL A 190 1.88 -31.35 9.86
C VAL A 190 2.65 -32.52 9.23
N GLU A 191 3.97 -32.57 9.37
CA GLU A 191 4.78 -33.69 8.84
C GLU A 191 4.38 -35.05 9.45
N GLU A 192 3.91 -35.06 10.69
CA GLU A 192 3.39 -36.26 11.35
C GLU A 192 1.98 -36.63 10.86
N ALA A 193 1.12 -35.64 10.64
CA ALA A 193 -0.25 -35.83 10.19
C ALA A 193 -0.33 -36.17 8.67
N VAL A 194 0.65 -35.70 7.89
CA VAL A 194 0.67 -35.81 6.42
C VAL A 194 2.02 -36.37 5.97
N PRO A 195 2.21 -37.71 5.95
CA PRO A 195 3.51 -38.36 5.73
C PRO A 195 4.26 -37.95 4.46
N TYR A 196 3.55 -37.63 3.34
CA TYR A 196 4.20 -37.23 2.09
C TYR A 196 4.81 -35.81 2.17
N MET A 197 4.46 -35.01 3.19
CA MET A 197 5.07 -33.72 3.48
C MET A 197 6.43 -33.82 4.20
N LYS A 198 6.73 -35.00 4.75
CA LYS A 198 7.96 -35.21 5.51
C LYS A 198 9.18 -34.99 4.61
N GLY A 199 10.05 -34.08 5.06
CA GLY A 199 11.26 -33.74 4.32
C GLY A 199 11.04 -32.85 3.09
N GLN A 200 9.83 -32.29 2.92
CA GLN A 200 9.49 -31.33 1.87
C GLN A 200 9.31 -29.92 2.45
N GLN A 201 9.84 -28.93 1.76
CA GLN A 201 9.79 -27.53 2.19
C GLN A 201 9.24 -26.65 1.07
N GLY A 202 8.34 -25.75 1.37
CA GLY A 202 7.76 -24.81 0.40
C GLY A 202 8.78 -23.75 -0.02
N PHE A 203 9.40 -23.10 0.98
CA PHE A 203 10.46 -22.13 0.76
C PHE A 203 11.34 -22.01 2.00
N TYR A 204 12.49 -21.36 1.83
CA TYR A 204 13.41 -21.03 2.91
C TYR A 204 13.53 -19.53 3.07
N THR A 205 13.43 -19.04 4.31
CA THR A 205 13.82 -17.68 4.65
C THR A 205 15.22 -17.71 5.24
N ILE A 206 16.08 -16.85 4.73
CA ILE A 206 17.51 -16.80 5.02
C ILE A 206 17.83 -15.44 5.60
N LEU A 207 18.52 -15.40 6.71
CA LEU A 207 19.13 -14.18 7.24
C LEU A 207 20.58 -14.13 6.80
N ALA A 208 20.95 -13.09 6.07
CA ALA A 208 22.35 -12.79 5.76
C ALA A 208 23.01 -12.07 6.95
N ASP A 209 24.33 -12.21 7.09
CA ASP A 209 25.12 -11.54 8.13
C ASP A 209 25.41 -10.06 7.82
N SER A 210 25.37 -9.69 6.54
CA SER A 210 25.70 -8.35 6.06
C SER A 210 24.93 -7.98 4.77
N PRO A 211 24.79 -6.68 4.46
CA PRO A 211 24.17 -6.23 3.20
C PRO A 211 24.95 -6.70 1.96
N GLU A 212 26.27 -6.82 2.05
CA GLU A 212 27.15 -7.32 0.98
C GLU A 212 26.91 -8.81 0.71
N ALA A 213 26.63 -9.59 1.78
CA ALA A 213 26.30 -11.00 1.68
C ALA A 213 24.98 -11.23 0.95
N VAL A 214 23.97 -10.37 1.15
CA VAL A 214 22.68 -10.45 0.45
C VAL A 214 22.84 -10.51 -1.07
N GLN A 215 23.79 -9.73 -1.62
CA GLN A 215 24.02 -9.69 -3.07
C GLN A 215 24.70 -10.96 -3.60
N LYS A 216 25.46 -11.67 -2.76
CA LYS A 216 26.24 -12.85 -3.14
C LYS A 216 25.49 -14.17 -2.90
N ILE A 217 24.74 -14.26 -1.79
CA ILE A 217 24.05 -15.49 -1.37
C ILE A 217 23.02 -15.92 -2.42
N GLY A 218 22.20 -15.01 -2.92
CA GLY A 218 21.14 -15.34 -3.88
C GLY A 218 21.68 -16.06 -5.13
N PRO A 219 22.58 -15.45 -5.89
CA PRO A 219 23.21 -16.10 -7.05
C PRO A 219 23.93 -17.39 -6.70
N ALA A 220 24.60 -17.49 -5.55
CA ALA A 220 25.34 -18.68 -5.13
C ALA A 220 24.38 -19.86 -4.87
N ILE A 221 23.23 -19.62 -4.22
CA ILE A 221 22.22 -20.67 -4.02
C ILE A 221 21.65 -21.12 -5.36
N ASP A 222 21.25 -20.19 -6.22
CA ASP A 222 20.63 -20.52 -7.49
C ASP A 222 21.59 -21.25 -8.44
N GLU A 223 22.88 -20.96 -8.40
CA GLU A 223 23.91 -21.68 -9.11
C GLU A 223 24.12 -23.10 -8.53
N MET A 224 24.16 -23.22 -7.20
CA MET A 224 24.30 -24.53 -6.51
C MET A 224 23.21 -25.53 -6.91
N PHE A 225 21.98 -25.04 -7.09
CA PHE A 225 20.82 -25.88 -7.40
C PHE A 225 20.36 -25.77 -8.86
N ARG A 226 21.11 -25.11 -9.74
CA ARG A 226 20.73 -24.89 -11.14
C ARG A 226 20.41 -26.19 -11.90
N ASN A 227 21.19 -27.22 -11.70
CA ASN A 227 21.06 -28.51 -12.38
C ASN A 227 20.40 -29.57 -11.49
N SER A 228 19.78 -29.17 -10.38
CA SER A 228 19.05 -30.10 -9.52
C SER A 228 17.63 -30.35 -10.05
N PRO A 229 16.98 -31.46 -9.64
CA PRO A 229 15.58 -31.70 -9.98
C PRO A 229 14.61 -30.60 -9.51
N GLN A 230 14.97 -29.88 -8.44
CA GLN A 230 14.24 -28.73 -7.89
C GLN A 230 15.11 -27.47 -7.93
N PRO A 231 15.26 -26.84 -9.11
CA PRO A 231 16.04 -25.61 -9.21
C PRO A 231 15.42 -24.48 -8.42
N THR A 232 16.26 -23.64 -7.83
CA THR A 232 15.83 -22.56 -6.95
C THR A 232 15.77 -21.20 -7.65
N ARG A 233 15.03 -20.30 -7.02
CA ARG A 233 15.09 -18.87 -7.23
C ARG A 233 15.16 -18.19 -5.88
N THR A 234 16.21 -17.45 -5.70
CA THR A 234 16.51 -16.70 -4.47
C THR A 234 16.40 -15.21 -4.73
N GLU A 235 15.57 -14.54 -3.94
CA GLU A 235 15.32 -13.13 -4.07
C GLU A 235 15.20 -12.48 -2.68
N THR A 236 15.34 -11.16 -2.56
CA THR A 236 15.12 -10.49 -1.28
C THR A 236 13.67 -10.65 -0.83
N GLU A 237 13.41 -10.64 0.49
CA GLU A 237 12.05 -10.73 1.02
C GLU A 237 11.11 -9.67 0.40
N ALA A 238 11.63 -8.45 0.19
CA ALA A 238 10.88 -7.38 -0.47
C ALA A 238 10.55 -7.72 -1.94
N ALA A 239 11.50 -8.28 -2.70
CA ALA A 239 11.27 -8.70 -4.09
C ALA A 239 10.28 -9.86 -4.17
N PHE A 240 10.36 -10.82 -3.24
CA PHE A 240 9.42 -11.93 -3.12
C PHE A 240 7.99 -11.44 -2.87
N GLN A 241 7.79 -10.49 -1.93
CA GLN A 241 6.49 -9.89 -1.65
C GLN A 241 5.93 -9.14 -2.87
N LEU A 242 6.78 -8.41 -3.60
CA LEU A 242 6.38 -7.74 -4.85
C LEU A 242 6.06 -8.75 -5.97
N GLY A 243 6.79 -9.86 -6.03
CA GLY A 243 6.51 -10.96 -6.95
C GLY A 243 5.13 -11.57 -6.74
N PHE A 244 4.70 -11.70 -5.49
CA PHE A 244 3.36 -12.18 -5.15
C PHE A 244 2.26 -11.21 -5.64
N LEU A 245 2.49 -9.90 -5.50
CA LEU A 245 1.59 -8.89 -6.06
C LEU A 245 1.54 -8.93 -7.59
N ALA A 246 2.66 -9.24 -8.24
CA ALA A 246 2.73 -9.35 -9.71
C ALA A 246 1.90 -10.54 -10.25
N MET A 247 1.65 -11.57 -9.43
CA MET A 247 0.73 -12.67 -9.81
C MET A 247 -0.72 -12.20 -9.96
N LEU A 248 -1.11 -11.10 -9.29
CA LEU A 248 -2.42 -10.46 -9.44
C LEU A 248 -2.53 -9.64 -10.74
N GLY A 249 -1.55 -9.72 -11.63
CA GLY A 249 -1.45 -8.93 -12.84
C GLY A 249 -0.60 -7.66 -12.67
N ASN A 250 -0.62 -6.79 -13.66
CA ASN A 250 0.16 -5.56 -13.62
C ASN A 250 -0.53 -4.48 -12.74
N VAL A 251 -0.63 -4.76 -11.44
CA VAL A 251 -1.25 -3.86 -10.44
C VAL A 251 -0.63 -2.47 -10.48
N LYS A 252 0.68 -2.39 -10.78
CA LYS A 252 1.39 -1.11 -10.93
C LYS A 252 0.79 -0.27 -12.06
N ALA A 253 0.67 -0.84 -13.26
CA ALA A 253 0.10 -0.13 -14.40
C ALA A 253 -1.37 0.22 -14.16
N PHE A 254 -2.13 -0.69 -13.54
CA PHE A 254 -3.53 -0.47 -13.20
C PHE A 254 -3.73 0.75 -12.28
N ILE A 255 -2.97 0.82 -11.17
CA ILE A 255 -3.03 1.98 -10.25
C ILE A 255 -2.64 3.27 -10.96
N LEU A 256 -1.54 3.26 -11.75
CA LEU A 256 -1.09 4.44 -12.49
C LEU A 256 -2.12 4.90 -13.52
N SER A 257 -2.79 3.98 -14.21
CA SER A 257 -3.85 4.31 -15.17
C SER A 257 -5.04 4.97 -14.49
N ILE A 258 -5.47 4.44 -13.33
CA ILE A 258 -6.55 5.07 -12.54
C ILE A 258 -6.13 6.47 -12.07
N CYS A 259 -4.93 6.62 -11.52
CA CYS A 259 -4.43 7.93 -11.09
C CYS A 259 -4.40 8.92 -12.26
N GLY A 260 -3.91 8.48 -13.42
CA GLY A 260 -3.89 9.30 -14.65
C GLY A 260 -5.28 9.73 -15.11
N ALA A 261 -6.22 8.78 -15.15
CA ALA A 261 -7.62 9.06 -15.51
C ALA A 261 -8.30 10.04 -14.54
N VAL A 262 -8.06 9.88 -13.23
CA VAL A 262 -8.60 10.79 -12.20
C VAL A 262 -8.01 12.19 -12.37
N VAL A 263 -6.70 12.33 -12.54
CA VAL A 263 -6.05 13.63 -12.77
C VAL A 263 -6.58 14.29 -14.03
N PHE A 264 -6.72 13.52 -15.11
CA PHE A 264 -7.30 14.03 -16.37
C PHE A 264 -8.75 14.50 -16.20
N ALA A 265 -9.57 13.73 -15.50
CA ALA A 265 -10.96 14.11 -15.21
C ALA A 265 -11.04 15.41 -14.40
N ILE A 266 -10.20 15.56 -13.36
CA ILE A 266 -10.15 16.79 -12.56
C ILE A 266 -9.75 17.99 -13.42
N LEU A 267 -8.75 17.84 -14.29
CA LEU A 267 -8.32 18.89 -15.20
C LEU A 267 -9.45 19.36 -16.10
N LEU A 268 -10.22 18.43 -16.69
CA LEU A 268 -11.35 18.76 -17.54
C LEU A 268 -12.47 19.48 -16.76
N VAL A 269 -12.87 18.96 -15.62
CA VAL A 269 -13.91 19.56 -14.78
C VAL A 269 -13.51 20.95 -14.31
N SER A 270 -12.28 21.11 -13.82
CA SER A 270 -11.77 22.39 -13.36
C SER A 270 -11.66 23.41 -14.51
N ALA A 271 -11.16 23.01 -15.67
CA ALA A 271 -11.05 23.89 -16.84
C ALA A 271 -12.43 24.34 -17.35
N ASN A 272 -13.40 23.42 -17.40
CA ASN A 272 -14.77 23.74 -17.82
C ASN A 272 -15.46 24.70 -16.83
N THR A 273 -15.31 24.45 -15.54
CA THR A 273 -15.84 25.33 -14.47
C THR A 273 -15.23 26.73 -14.54
N MET A 274 -13.90 26.82 -14.79
CA MET A 274 -13.23 28.12 -14.96
C MET A 274 -13.68 28.84 -16.22
N ALA A 275 -13.82 28.15 -17.36
CA ALA A 275 -14.32 28.73 -18.59
C ALA A 275 -15.73 29.32 -18.41
N MET A 276 -16.60 28.59 -17.72
CA MET A 276 -17.95 29.06 -17.39
C MET A 276 -17.90 30.28 -16.45
N SER A 277 -17.09 30.22 -15.39
CA SER A 277 -16.90 31.34 -14.46
C SER A 277 -16.45 32.63 -15.17
N ILE A 278 -15.53 32.50 -16.10
CA ILE A 278 -15.02 33.64 -16.87
C ILE A 278 -16.07 34.22 -17.80
N ARG A 279 -16.86 33.37 -18.48
CA ARG A 279 -17.96 33.83 -19.36
C ARG A 279 -18.99 34.66 -18.59
N GLU A 280 -19.39 34.22 -17.41
CA GLU A 280 -20.33 34.94 -16.54
C GLU A 280 -19.78 36.30 -16.06
N ARG A 281 -18.46 36.48 -16.04
CA ARG A 281 -17.78 37.66 -15.53
C ARG A 281 -17.10 38.50 -16.62
N THR A 282 -17.46 38.32 -17.87
CA THR A 282 -16.85 39.04 -19.01
C THR A 282 -16.92 40.56 -18.84
N ARG A 283 -18.09 41.07 -18.35
CA ARG A 283 -18.29 42.49 -18.07
C ARG A 283 -17.40 43.01 -16.91
N GLU A 284 -17.24 42.20 -15.84
CA GLU A 284 -16.35 42.55 -14.72
C GLU A 284 -14.88 42.69 -15.17
N VAL A 285 -14.44 41.75 -16.05
CA VAL A 285 -13.09 41.79 -16.64
C VAL A 285 -12.90 43.06 -17.47
N ALA A 286 -13.89 43.48 -18.25
CA ALA A 286 -13.85 44.72 -18.99
C ALA A 286 -13.73 45.94 -18.06
N VAL A 287 -14.53 46.01 -16.99
CA VAL A 287 -14.46 47.06 -15.96
C VAL A 287 -13.10 47.10 -15.29
N LEU A 288 -12.56 45.95 -14.88
CA LEU A 288 -11.23 45.91 -14.29
C LEU A 288 -10.16 46.48 -15.23
N LYS A 289 -10.26 46.18 -16.50
CA LYS A 289 -9.34 46.73 -17.51
C LYS A 289 -9.49 48.22 -17.74
N THR A 290 -10.71 48.76 -17.67
CA THR A 290 -10.90 50.25 -17.73
C THR A 290 -10.33 50.94 -16.49
N LEU A 291 -10.28 50.27 -15.35
CA LEU A 291 -9.64 50.75 -14.12
C LEU A 291 -8.10 50.61 -14.13
N GLY A 292 -7.51 50.14 -15.23
CA GLY A 292 -6.05 50.07 -15.41
C GLY A 292 -5.42 48.73 -14.99
N PHE A 293 -6.21 47.70 -14.66
CA PHE A 293 -5.65 46.38 -14.36
C PHE A 293 -4.98 45.78 -15.60
N THR A 294 -3.73 45.35 -15.44
CA THR A 294 -2.95 44.72 -16.51
C THR A 294 -3.47 43.33 -16.85
N ARG A 295 -3.13 42.84 -18.06
CA ARG A 295 -3.45 41.47 -18.48
C ARG A 295 -2.91 40.42 -17.49
N GLY A 296 -1.70 40.63 -16.97
CA GLY A 296 -1.06 39.75 -15.97
C GLY A 296 -1.84 39.69 -14.65
N THR A 297 -2.37 40.85 -14.20
CA THR A 297 -3.17 40.91 -12.98
C THR A 297 -4.51 40.16 -13.14
N VAL A 298 -5.17 40.32 -14.27
CA VAL A 298 -6.42 39.58 -14.56
C VAL A 298 -6.16 38.09 -14.63
N LEU A 299 -5.07 37.68 -15.28
CA LEU A 299 -4.65 36.27 -15.38
C LEU A 299 -4.36 35.68 -14.00
N SER A 300 -3.59 36.38 -13.17
CA SER A 300 -3.23 35.92 -11.82
C SER A 300 -4.45 35.82 -10.88
N LEU A 301 -5.46 36.67 -11.04
CA LEU A 301 -6.72 36.60 -10.29
C LEU A 301 -7.47 35.29 -10.57
N PHE A 302 -7.67 34.92 -11.84
CA PHE A 302 -8.39 33.71 -12.19
C PHE A 302 -7.60 32.44 -11.89
N ILE A 303 -6.28 32.45 -12.10
CA ILE A 303 -5.42 31.33 -11.70
C ILE A 303 -5.46 31.16 -10.17
N GLY A 304 -5.37 32.25 -9.40
CA GLY A 304 -5.47 32.23 -7.95
C GLY A 304 -6.81 31.66 -7.46
N GLU A 305 -7.92 32.01 -8.12
CA GLU A 305 -9.26 31.48 -7.81
C GLU A 305 -9.32 29.98 -8.05
N ALA A 306 -8.80 29.48 -9.17
CA ALA A 306 -8.77 28.06 -9.50
C ALA A 306 -7.89 27.24 -8.55
N VAL A 307 -6.69 27.73 -8.26
CA VAL A 307 -5.76 27.10 -7.30
C VAL A 307 -6.37 27.05 -5.91
N MET A 308 -7.04 28.13 -5.48
CA MET A 308 -7.70 28.16 -4.17
C MET A 308 -8.83 27.13 -4.08
N LEU A 309 -9.72 27.04 -5.09
CA LEU A 309 -10.79 26.03 -5.14
C LEU A 309 -10.21 24.61 -5.13
N ALA A 310 -9.14 24.37 -5.91
CA ALA A 310 -8.49 23.08 -5.98
C ALA A 310 -7.82 22.70 -4.64
N LEU A 311 -7.18 23.64 -3.96
CA LEU A 311 -6.59 23.41 -2.64
C LEU A 311 -7.64 23.13 -1.58
N VAL A 312 -8.73 23.89 -1.54
CA VAL A 312 -9.83 23.64 -0.59
C VAL A 312 -10.43 22.24 -0.81
N GLY A 313 -10.70 21.88 -2.08
CA GLY A 313 -11.16 20.54 -2.44
C GLY A 313 -10.13 19.46 -2.08
N GLY A 314 -8.84 19.71 -2.35
CA GLY A 314 -7.76 18.78 -2.06
C GLY A 314 -7.56 18.53 -0.57
N ILE A 315 -7.60 19.57 0.24
CA ILE A 315 -7.52 19.46 1.70
C ILE A 315 -8.72 18.68 2.23
N ALA A 316 -9.94 19.02 1.81
CA ALA A 316 -11.15 18.33 2.23
C ALA A 316 -11.12 16.85 1.81
N GLY A 317 -10.81 16.55 0.53
CA GLY A 317 -10.75 15.18 0.01
C GLY A 317 -9.67 14.34 0.70
N SER A 318 -8.46 14.89 0.89
CA SER A 318 -7.38 14.17 1.57
C SER A 318 -7.64 13.95 3.07
N LEU A 319 -8.34 14.87 3.73
CA LEU A 319 -8.76 14.71 5.12
C LEU A 319 -9.77 13.57 5.26
N VAL A 320 -10.77 13.52 4.38
CA VAL A 320 -11.74 12.41 4.35
C VAL A 320 -11.02 11.09 4.05
N ALA A 321 -10.08 11.06 3.08
CA ALA A 321 -9.26 9.89 2.79
C ALA A 321 -8.46 9.42 4.02
N PHE A 322 -7.91 10.36 4.79
CA PHE A 322 -7.17 10.05 6.01
C PHE A 322 -8.07 9.42 7.09
N LEU A 323 -9.28 9.97 7.29
CA LEU A 323 -10.25 9.41 8.23
C LEU A 323 -10.73 8.03 7.82
N LEU A 324 -11.06 7.84 6.53
CA LEU A 324 -11.42 6.53 5.97
C LEU A 324 -10.27 5.53 6.10
N GLY A 325 -9.03 5.96 5.81
CA GLY A 325 -7.83 5.12 5.96
C GLY A 325 -7.57 4.70 7.40
N LYS A 326 -7.87 5.55 8.39
CA LYS A 326 -7.81 5.17 9.81
C LYS A 326 -8.85 4.10 10.16
N GLY A 327 -10.10 4.28 9.72
CA GLY A 327 -11.15 3.28 9.94
C GLY A 327 -10.84 1.95 9.25
N ALA A 328 -10.36 2.00 8.01
CA ALA A 328 -9.97 0.81 7.26
C ALA A 328 -8.78 0.06 7.90
N ALA A 329 -7.83 0.78 8.50
CA ALA A 329 -6.71 0.16 9.22
C ALA A 329 -7.15 -0.67 10.44
N GLN A 330 -8.29 -0.32 11.05
CA GLN A 330 -8.88 -1.08 12.15
C GLN A 330 -9.62 -2.34 11.66
N ALA A 331 -10.16 -2.30 10.44
CA ALA A 331 -10.86 -3.43 9.84
C ALA A 331 -9.92 -4.59 9.42
N GLY A 332 -8.61 -4.37 9.38
CA GLY A 332 -7.64 -5.41 9.01
C GLY A 332 -7.63 -5.76 7.52
N GLY A 333 -6.96 -6.84 7.16
CA GLY A 333 -6.91 -7.38 5.81
C GLY A 333 -6.35 -6.39 4.76
N PHE A 334 -6.85 -6.50 3.54
CA PHE A 334 -6.47 -5.60 2.43
C PHE A 334 -6.83 -4.13 2.70
N ALA A 335 -7.85 -3.89 3.54
CA ALA A 335 -8.26 -2.54 3.92
C ALA A 335 -7.16 -1.78 4.69
N GLY A 336 -6.27 -2.49 5.39
CA GLY A 336 -5.09 -1.89 6.04
C GLY A 336 -4.13 -1.20 5.06
N ALA A 337 -4.13 -1.60 3.79
CA ALA A 337 -3.34 -0.96 2.74
C ALA A 337 -3.81 0.47 2.40
N LEU A 338 -5.02 0.85 2.79
CA LEU A 338 -5.59 2.19 2.59
C LEU A 338 -5.08 3.23 3.60
N GLN A 339 -4.21 2.85 4.52
CA GLN A 339 -3.68 3.79 5.52
C GLN A 339 -2.95 4.96 4.87
N VAL A 340 -3.52 6.17 5.03
CA VAL A 340 -2.97 7.42 4.49
C VAL A 340 -1.97 8.00 5.49
N LYS A 341 -0.74 8.28 5.04
CA LYS A 341 0.28 8.99 5.83
C LYS A 341 0.21 10.50 5.58
N PRO A 342 0.57 11.36 6.55
CA PRO A 342 0.56 12.82 6.37
C PRO A 342 1.36 13.29 5.14
N SER A 343 2.48 12.64 4.84
CA SER A 343 3.28 12.93 3.65
C SER A 343 2.55 12.64 2.32
N THR A 344 1.62 11.69 2.30
CA THR A 344 0.76 11.43 1.12
C THR A 344 -0.24 12.56 0.93
N MET A 345 -0.76 13.13 2.03
CA MET A 345 -1.64 14.31 1.98
C MET A 345 -0.92 15.53 1.41
N LEU A 346 0.33 15.77 1.82
CA LEU A 346 1.13 16.88 1.26
C LEU A 346 1.32 16.73 -0.26
N VAL A 347 1.62 15.53 -0.75
CA VAL A 347 1.71 15.28 -2.19
C VAL A 347 0.37 15.54 -2.88
N ALA A 348 -0.75 15.11 -2.29
CA ALA A 348 -2.08 15.38 -2.83
C ALA A 348 -2.39 16.89 -2.92
N TRP A 349 -1.95 17.70 -1.95
CA TRP A 349 -2.09 19.17 -2.00
C TRP A 349 -1.25 19.81 -3.10
N VAL A 350 -0.03 19.33 -3.30
CA VAL A 350 0.82 19.79 -4.43
C VAL A 350 0.14 19.45 -5.76
N VAL A 351 -0.37 18.23 -5.91
CA VAL A 351 -1.12 17.82 -7.10
C VAL A 351 -2.37 18.68 -7.29
N ALA A 352 -3.11 18.97 -6.22
CA ALA A 352 -4.27 19.87 -6.25
C ALA A 352 -3.90 21.26 -6.78
N ALA A 353 -2.82 21.85 -6.26
CA ALA A 353 -2.34 23.16 -6.70
C ALA A 353 -1.93 23.16 -8.17
N LEU A 354 -1.20 22.12 -8.61
CA LEU A 354 -0.78 21.96 -10.01
C LEU A 354 -1.99 21.80 -10.94
N VAL A 355 -2.96 20.98 -10.57
CA VAL A 355 -4.19 20.79 -11.35
C VAL A 355 -4.97 22.10 -11.46
N GLY A 356 -5.16 22.81 -10.34
CA GLY A 356 -5.82 24.12 -10.33
C GLY A 356 -5.10 25.13 -11.22
N PHE A 357 -3.79 25.15 -11.19
CA PHE A 357 -2.95 26.02 -12.01
C PHE A 357 -3.08 25.67 -13.50
N ILE A 358 -2.83 24.42 -13.89
CA ILE A 358 -2.83 23.97 -15.28
C ILE A 358 -4.21 24.13 -15.91
N SER A 359 -5.27 23.74 -15.22
CA SER A 359 -6.65 23.83 -15.73
C SER A 359 -7.11 25.26 -15.99
N ALA A 360 -6.56 26.22 -15.25
CA ALA A 360 -6.94 27.62 -15.39
C ALA A 360 -6.13 28.38 -16.45
N ILE A 361 -4.99 27.87 -16.93
CA ILE A 361 -4.09 28.61 -17.84
C ILE A 361 -4.85 29.06 -19.10
N ILE A 362 -5.45 28.13 -19.83
CA ILE A 362 -6.10 28.43 -21.11
C ILE A 362 -7.32 29.36 -20.93
N PRO A 363 -8.28 29.06 -20.03
CA PRO A 363 -9.41 29.94 -19.80
C PRO A 363 -9.01 31.34 -19.35
N SER A 364 -8.06 31.45 -18.42
CA SER A 364 -7.59 32.74 -17.88
C SER A 364 -6.82 33.56 -18.91
N TYR A 365 -6.00 32.90 -19.71
CA TYR A 365 -5.30 33.54 -20.83
C TYR A 365 -6.28 34.16 -21.83
N ASN A 366 -7.33 33.45 -22.25
CA ASN A 366 -8.36 33.93 -23.14
C ASN A 366 -9.11 35.13 -22.49
N ALA A 367 -9.46 35.04 -21.20
CA ALA A 367 -10.06 36.16 -20.47
C ALA A 367 -9.16 37.41 -20.46
N SER A 368 -7.88 37.23 -20.24
CA SER A 368 -6.91 38.33 -20.19
C SER A 368 -6.80 39.08 -21.52
N ARG A 369 -7.15 38.48 -22.64
CA ARG A 369 -7.12 39.06 -24.03
C ARG A 369 -8.43 39.70 -24.47
N LEU A 370 -9.53 39.57 -23.71
CA LEU A 370 -10.81 40.18 -24.02
C LEU A 370 -10.63 41.72 -24.26
N LYS A 371 -11.18 42.22 -25.35
CA LYS A 371 -11.21 43.65 -25.64
C LYS A 371 -12.25 44.34 -24.79
N ILE A 372 -11.95 45.54 -24.25
CA ILE A 372 -12.85 46.31 -23.39
C ILE A 372 -14.19 46.55 -24.05
N VAL A 373 -14.17 46.89 -25.36
CA VAL A 373 -15.39 47.16 -26.12
C VAL A 373 -16.29 45.93 -26.26
N GLU A 374 -15.71 44.75 -26.47
CA GLU A 374 -16.44 43.47 -26.57
C GLU A 374 -17.09 43.12 -25.24
N GLY A 375 -16.34 43.30 -24.13
CA GLY A 375 -16.83 43.00 -22.78
C GLY A 375 -17.95 43.93 -22.30
N LEU A 376 -17.92 45.21 -22.67
CA LEU A 376 -18.98 46.17 -22.31
C LEU A 376 -20.22 46.08 -23.25
N ARG A 377 -20.06 45.58 -24.48
CA ARG A 377 -21.15 45.41 -25.46
C ARG A 377 -21.93 44.11 -25.23
N HIS A 378 -21.42 43.20 -24.41
CA HIS A 378 -22.07 41.92 -24.10
C HIS A 378 -23.31 42.17 -23.22
N ILE A 379 -24.46 42.36 -23.88
CA ILE A 379 -25.79 42.35 -23.27
C ILE A 379 -26.16 40.88 -23.18
N GLY A 380 -26.11 40.34 -21.95
CA GLY A 380 -26.44 38.95 -21.64
C GLY A 380 -27.92 38.67 -21.81
#